data_27cdeb6ce6fbd414350f314fc9f40f16
#
_entry.id   27cdeb6ce6fbd414350f314fc9f40f16
#
_cell.length_a   1.000
_cell.length_b   1.000
_cell.length_c   1.000
_cell.angle_alpha   90.00
_cell.angle_beta   90.00
_cell.angle_gamma   90.00
#
_symmetry.space_group_name_H-M   'P 1'
#
loop_
_entity.id
_entity.type
_entity.pdbx_description
1 polymer ?
#
loop_
_entity_poly.entity_id
_entity_poly.type
_entity_poly.pdbx_seq_one_letter_code
_entity_poly.pdbx_strand_id
1 'polypeptide(L)'
;IRKSHLSYIKPDDENYNKSIKPTDFPIIVNLGYNVHGNEPSSSEAAMLTAYTLISSKSKEVEEYLENSIVLIDPTINPDGRDRHTQWVNSYKGSPLVDDPQDAEHNEYWPGGRTNHYWFDLNRDVLLGIHPETRGKIDFHHNWYPNVTMDFHEMGTNSTYFFVPWKTHAAKDPVIPQENYEYFERLFGESFAKGLDEIGSMYFSKEAFDKTYPGYHSSYGDLM
;
A
#
# COMPACT_ATOMS: atom_id res chain seq x y z
N ILE A 1 22.76 -4.94 -7.81
CA ILE A 1 22.05 -4.07 -6.84
C ILE A 1 21.39 -4.93 -5.77
N ARG A 2 20.40 -5.80 -6.07
CA ARG A 2 19.69 -6.60 -5.06
C ARG A 2 20.63 -7.39 -4.13
N LYS A 3 21.60 -8.14 -4.66
CA LYS A 3 22.56 -8.88 -3.85
C LYS A 3 23.36 -7.97 -2.93
N SER A 4 23.80 -6.85 -3.44
CA SER A 4 24.58 -5.88 -2.65
C SER A 4 23.71 -5.22 -1.57
N HIS A 5 22.44 -4.90 -1.89
CA HIS A 5 21.49 -4.40 -0.90
C HIS A 5 21.27 -5.42 0.22
N LEU A 6 20.99 -6.68 -0.12
CA LEU A 6 20.81 -7.75 0.88
C LEU A 6 22.07 -7.97 1.73
N SER A 7 23.27 -7.90 1.14
CA SER A 7 24.52 -8.03 1.90
C SER A 7 24.77 -6.88 2.88
N TYR A 8 24.06 -5.77 2.74
CA TYR A 8 24.13 -4.65 3.67
C TYR A 8 23.07 -4.75 4.78
N ILE A 9 21.85 -5.15 4.46
CA ILE A 9 20.72 -5.08 5.40
C ILE A 9 20.47 -6.37 6.18
N LYS A 10 20.94 -7.52 5.68
CA LYS A 10 20.76 -8.82 6.33
C LYS A 10 22.01 -9.24 7.09
N PRO A 11 22.05 -9.09 8.42
CA PRO A 11 23.21 -9.51 9.24
C PRO A 11 23.53 -11.00 9.14
N ASP A 12 22.51 -11.82 8.85
CA ASP A 12 22.65 -13.28 8.75
C ASP A 12 22.99 -13.76 7.31
N ASP A 13 23.12 -12.83 6.36
CA ASP A 13 23.57 -13.16 5.00
C ASP A 13 25.06 -13.49 5.00
N GLU A 14 25.45 -14.57 4.33
CA GLU A 14 26.86 -14.99 4.20
C GLU A 14 27.77 -13.91 3.61
N ASN A 15 27.19 -12.99 2.85
CA ASN A 15 27.88 -11.89 2.21
C ASN A 15 27.72 -10.57 2.97
N TYR A 16 27.24 -10.60 4.23
CA TYR A 16 27.01 -9.40 5.01
C TYR A 16 28.27 -8.55 5.15
N ASN A 17 28.17 -7.29 4.78
CA ASN A 17 29.28 -6.37 4.77
C ASN A 17 28.94 -4.99 5.34
N LYS A 18 29.37 -4.73 6.58
CA LYS A 18 29.18 -3.45 7.27
C LYS A 18 29.90 -2.25 6.63
N SER A 19 30.84 -2.50 5.71
CA SER A 19 31.61 -1.41 5.07
C SER A 19 30.85 -0.75 3.94
N ILE A 20 29.74 -1.35 3.49
CA ILE A 20 28.88 -0.79 2.46
C ILE A 20 28.08 0.36 3.07
N LYS A 21 27.99 1.48 2.37
CA LYS A 21 27.19 2.61 2.81
C LYS A 21 25.79 2.56 2.17
N PRO A 22 24.73 2.92 2.92
CA PRO A 22 23.38 3.00 2.36
C PRO A 22 23.29 3.89 1.10
N THR A 23 24.09 4.94 1.07
CA THR A 23 24.17 5.90 -0.04
C THR A 23 24.78 5.34 -1.33
N ASP A 24 25.35 4.13 -1.28
CA ASP A 24 25.95 3.49 -2.46
C ASP A 24 24.91 2.79 -3.35
N PHE A 25 23.64 2.76 -2.94
CA PHE A 25 22.56 2.08 -3.64
C PHE A 25 21.33 2.95 -3.80
N PRO A 26 20.58 2.75 -4.89
CA PRO A 26 19.23 3.27 -4.99
C PRO A 26 18.35 2.66 -3.89
N ILE A 27 17.42 3.44 -3.38
CA ILE A 27 16.39 2.91 -2.47
C ILE A 27 15.47 1.94 -3.21
N ILE A 28 14.95 0.96 -2.50
CA ILE A 28 13.96 0.02 -3.04
C ILE A 28 12.59 0.41 -2.48
N VAL A 29 11.66 0.72 -3.36
CA VAL A 29 10.29 1.11 -3.04
C VAL A 29 9.35 0.03 -3.56
N ASN A 30 8.53 -0.53 -2.68
CA ASN A 30 7.49 -1.48 -3.04
C ASN A 30 6.12 -0.81 -2.98
N LEU A 31 5.37 -0.88 -4.07
CA LEU A 31 4.03 -0.36 -4.21
C LEU A 31 3.06 -1.52 -4.39
N GLY A 32 2.33 -1.87 -3.32
CA GLY A 32 1.36 -2.95 -3.31
C GLY A 32 -0.05 -2.42 -3.47
N TYR A 33 -0.77 -2.90 -4.47
CA TYR A 33 -2.11 -2.43 -4.81
C TYR A 33 -3.13 -3.55 -4.72
N ASN A 34 -4.35 -3.16 -4.38
CA ASN A 34 -5.55 -3.99 -4.52
C ASN A 34 -5.52 -5.31 -3.73
N VAL A 35 -5.09 -5.25 -2.48
CA VAL A 35 -5.24 -6.37 -1.53
C VAL A 35 -6.71 -6.68 -1.27
N HIS A 36 -7.57 -5.66 -1.34
CA HIS A 36 -9.02 -5.82 -1.41
C HIS A 36 -9.47 -5.57 -2.84
N GLY A 37 -10.01 -6.62 -3.50
CA GLY A 37 -10.37 -6.55 -4.90
C GLY A 37 -11.51 -5.59 -5.23
N ASN A 38 -12.36 -5.26 -4.23
CA ASN A 38 -13.43 -4.27 -4.35
C ASN A 38 -13.00 -2.84 -4.00
N GLU A 39 -11.71 -2.59 -3.98
CA GLU A 39 -11.12 -1.26 -3.92
C GLU A 39 -10.47 -0.94 -5.29
N PRO A 40 -11.30 -0.72 -6.35
CA PRO A 40 -10.82 -0.73 -7.73
C PRO A 40 -9.89 0.41 -8.08
N SER A 41 -10.01 1.56 -7.44
CA SER A 41 -9.17 2.73 -7.75
C SER A 41 -7.69 2.46 -7.48
N SER A 42 -7.36 1.56 -6.56
CA SER A 42 -5.97 1.22 -6.29
C SER A 42 -5.30 0.50 -7.48
N SER A 43 -5.95 -0.50 -8.08
CA SER A 43 -5.40 -1.18 -9.26
C SER A 43 -5.35 -0.29 -10.51
N GLU A 44 -6.32 0.61 -10.68
CA GLU A 44 -6.29 1.62 -11.75
C GLU A 44 -5.12 2.59 -11.53
N ALA A 45 -4.87 3.01 -10.31
CA ALA A 45 -3.72 3.83 -9.95
C ALA A 45 -2.38 3.12 -10.23
N ALA A 46 -2.31 1.80 -10.06
CA ALA A 46 -1.11 1.03 -10.39
C ALA A 46 -0.73 1.14 -11.87
N MET A 47 -1.72 1.04 -12.76
CA MET A 47 -1.48 1.21 -14.20
C MET A 47 -1.02 2.61 -14.54
N LEU A 48 -1.64 3.63 -13.97
CA LEU A 48 -1.25 5.02 -14.18
C LEU A 48 0.15 5.31 -13.64
N THR A 49 0.48 4.77 -12.48
CA THR A 49 1.82 4.88 -11.87
C THR A 49 2.87 4.25 -12.78
N ALA A 50 2.65 3.00 -13.21
CA ALA A 50 3.57 2.32 -14.11
C ALA A 50 3.74 3.09 -15.43
N TYR A 51 2.64 3.54 -16.03
CA TYR A 51 2.68 4.35 -17.25
C TYR A 51 3.46 5.65 -17.06
N THR A 52 3.22 6.36 -15.96
CA THR A 52 3.92 7.61 -15.65
C THR A 52 5.42 7.39 -15.51
N LEU A 53 5.82 6.36 -14.74
CA LEU A 53 7.24 6.06 -14.51
C LEU A 53 7.99 5.72 -15.81
N ILE A 54 7.36 4.98 -16.73
CA ILE A 54 8.03 4.55 -17.97
C ILE A 54 7.91 5.53 -19.12
N SER A 55 6.95 6.44 -19.11
CA SER A 55 6.68 7.35 -20.24
C SER A 55 7.02 8.81 -19.98
N SER A 56 7.09 9.22 -18.72
CA SER A 56 7.38 10.60 -18.36
C SER A 56 8.82 10.98 -18.75
N LYS A 57 8.96 12.21 -19.23
CA LYS A 57 10.24 12.84 -19.52
C LYS A 57 10.50 14.03 -18.58
N SER A 58 9.77 14.10 -17.46
CA SER A 58 10.04 15.13 -16.46
C SER A 58 11.33 14.81 -15.74
N LYS A 59 12.09 15.83 -15.41
CA LYS A 59 13.33 15.68 -14.62
C LYS A 59 13.09 15.05 -13.27
N GLU A 60 11.94 15.31 -12.70
CA GLU A 60 11.55 14.75 -11.40
C GLU A 60 11.41 13.23 -11.46
N VAL A 61 10.73 12.69 -12.48
CA VAL A 61 10.59 11.23 -12.64
C VAL A 61 11.92 10.59 -13.03
N GLU A 62 12.73 11.26 -13.86
CA GLU A 62 14.09 10.80 -14.16
C GLU A 62 14.93 10.69 -12.88
N GLU A 63 14.88 11.70 -12.00
CA GLU A 63 15.58 11.69 -10.72
C GLU A 63 15.10 10.57 -9.79
N TYR A 64 13.79 10.32 -9.74
CA TYR A 64 13.24 9.19 -8.97
C TYR A 64 13.80 7.85 -9.47
N LEU A 65 13.80 7.63 -10.77
CA LEU A 65 14.27 6.38 -11.37
C LEU A 65 15.79 6.20 -11.30
N GLU A 66 16.55 7.28 -11.29
CA GLU A 66 18.01 7.22 -11.06
C GLU A 66 18.35 6.83 -9.62
N ASN A 67 17.52 7.21 -8.65
CA ASN A 67 17.79 7.04 -7.22
C ASN A 67 16.97 5.93 -6.56
N SER A 68 16.07 5.27 -7.30
CA SER A 68 15.23 4.20 -6.75
C SER A 68 15.04 3.03 -7.70
N ILE A 69 14.70 1.89 -7.10
CA ILE A 69 14.10 0.73 -7.77
C ILE A 69 12.66 0.67 -7.32
N VAL A 70 11.73 0.84 -8.24
CA VAL A 70 10.31 0.76 -7.94
C VAL A 70 9.79 -0.61 -8.31
N LEU A 71 9.26 -1.32 -7.33
CA LEU A 71 8.59 -2.59 -7.47
C LEU A 71 7.09 -2.34 -7.41
N ILE A 72 6.34 -2.81 -8.39
CA ILE A 72 4.89 -2.63 -8.47
C ILE A 72 4.23 -4.00 -8.45
N ASP A 73 3.41 -4.24 -7.42
CA ASP A 73 2.45 -5.34 -7.37
C ASP A 73 1.06 -4.78 -7.68
N PRO A 74 0.59 -4.88 -8.93
CA PRO A 74 -0.57 -4.12 -9.40
C PRO A 74 -1.90 -4.65 -8.89
N THR A 75 -1.97 -5.92 -8.50
CA THR A 75 -3.20 -6.55 -8.02
C THR A 75 -2.86 -7.76 -7.15
N ILE A 76 -2.79 -7.53 -5.85
CA ILE A 76 -2.47 -8.59 -4.88
C ILE A 76 -3.60 -9.63 -4.78
N ASN A 77 -4.85 -9.19 -5.00
CA ASN A 77 -6.04 -10.04 -4.93
C ASN A 77 -6.80 -10.07 -6.28
N PRO A 78 -6.29 -10.81 -7.27
CA PRO A 78 -6.94 -10.87 -8.58
C PRO A 78 -8.33 -11.52 -8.54
N ASP A 79 -8.54 -12.56 -7.72
CA ASP A 79 -9.84 -13.23 -7.61
C ASP A 79 -10.91 -12.31 -7.03
N GLY A 80 -10.55 -11.52 -6.02
CA GLY A 80 -11.43 -10.49 -5.47
C GLY A 80 -11.75 -9.40 -6.49
N ARG A 81 -10.75 -8.96 -7.24
CA ARG A 81 -10.93 -7.96 -8.30
C ARG A 81 -11.86 -8.46 -9.40
N ASP A 82 -11.70 -9.68 -9.86
CA ASP A 82 -12.54 -10.26 -10.88
C ASP A 82 -13.99 -10.39 -10.41
N ARG A 83 -14.20 -10.82 -9.17
CA ARG A 83 -15.53 -10.94 -8.57
C ARG A 83 -16.23 -9.59 -8.46
N HIS A 84 -15.52 -8.57 -8.01
CA HIS A 84 -16.03 -7.20 -7.97
C HIS A 84 -16.41 -6.70 -9.38
N THR A 85 -15.53 -6.88 -10.35
CA THR A 85 -15.77 -6.47 -11.75
C THR A 85 -16.98 -7.18 -12.33
N GLN A 86 -17.16 -8.46 -12.02
CA GLN A 86 -18.32 -9.23 -12.45
C GLN A 86 -19.61 -8.70 -11.86
N TRP A 87 -19.61 -8.37 -10.56
CA TRP A 87 -20.75 -7.76 -9.90
C TRP A 87 -21.11 -6.41 -10.54
N VAL A 88 -20.14 -5.50 -10.71
CA VAL A 88 -20.35 -4.20 -11.34
C VAL A 88 -21.00 -4.36 -12.72
N ASN A 89 -20.43 -5.23 -13.56
CA ASN A 89 -20.95 -5.45 -14.91
C ASN A 89 -22.36 -6.07 -14.94
N SER A 90 -22.72 -6.83 -13.91
CA SER A 90 -24.02 -7.50 -13.82
C SER A 90 -25.15 -6.58 -13.32
N TYR A 91 -24.80 -5.59 -12.49
CA TYR A 91 -25.80 -4.75 -11.83
C TYR A 91 -25.76 -3.28 -12.27
N LYS A 92 -24.77 -2.89 -13.05
CA LYS A 92 -24.67 -1.53 -13.57
C LYS A 92 -25.89 -1.15 -14.38
N GLY A 93 -26.62 -0.15 -13.92
CA GLY A 93 -27.78 0.42 -14.58
C GLY A 93 -27.41 1.26 -15.83
N SER A 94 -28.38 1.39 -16.75
CA SER A 94 -28.26 2.32 -17.86
C SER A 94 -29.61 3.02 -18.10
N PRO A 95 -29.78 4.26 -17.67
CA PRO A 95 -28.80 5.11 -16.97
C PRO A 95 -28.43 4.57 -15.58
N LEU A 96 -27.36 5.13 -14.99
CA LEU A 96 -26.98 4.84 -13.61
C LEU A 96 -28.14 5.20 -12.65
N VAL A 97 -28.26 4.43 -11.57
CA VAL A 97 -29.33 4.59 -10.58
C VAL A 97 -28.84 5.43 -9.40
N ASP A 98 -29.59 6.47 -9.05
CA ASP A 98 -29.23 7.36 -7.94
C ASP A 98 -29.63 6.81 -6.55
N ASP A 99 -30.45 5.75 -6.51
CA ASP A 99 -30.90 5.17 -5.25
C ASP A 99 -29.76 4.41 -4.56
N PRO A 100 -29.27 4.86 -3.39
CA PRO A 100 -28.17 4.19 -2.69
C PRO A 100 -28.52 2.77 -2.19
N GLN A 101 -29.78 2.38 -2.22
CA GLN A 101 -30.24 1.03 -1.87
C GLN A 101 -30.25 0.08 -3.08
N ASP A 102 -30.04 0.59 -4.29
CA ASP A 102 -30.02 -0.24 -5.48
C ASP A 102 -28.83 -1.23 -5.46
N ALA A 103 -29.02 -2.37 -6.11
CA ALA A 103 -28.00 -3.40 -6.24
C ALA A 103 -26.73 -2.91 -6.97
N GLU A 104 -26.85 -1.85 -7.76
CA GLU A 104 -25.72 -1.18 -8.41
C GLU A 104 -24.70 -0.61 -7.41
N HIS A 105 -25.15 -0.25 -6.19
CA HIS A 105 -24.33 0.36 -5.15
C HIS A 105 -24.01 -0.59 -3.98
N ASN A 106 -24.63 -1.76 -3.97
CA ASN A 106 -24.57 -2.69 -2.84
C ASN A 106 -24.02 -4.04 -3.27
N GLU A 107 -22.69 -4.17 -3.23
CA GLU A 107 -22.02 -5.42 -3.53
C GLU A 107 -22.46 -6.52 -2.54
N TYR A 108 -22.99 -7.62 -3.08
CA TYR A 108 -23.42 -8.76 -2.25
C TYR A 108 -22.22 -9.64 -1.83
N TRP A 109 -22.40 -10.30 -0.71
CA TRP A 109 -21.44 -11.31 -0.26
C TRP A 109 -21.38 -12.49 -1.25
N PRO A 110 -20.18 -13.03 -1.59
CA PRO A 110 -18.89 -12.84 -0.89
C PRO A 110 -18.09 -11.62 -1.33
N GLY A 111 -18.54 -10.76 -2.22
CA GLY A 111 -17.91 -9.52 -2.64
C GLY A 111 -16.44 -9.65 -3.06
N GLY A 112 -15.89 -8.55 -3.55
CA GLY A 112 -14.50 -8.50 -4.02
C GLY A 112 -13.45 -8.26 -2.94
N ARG A 113 -13.85 -8.03 -1.69
CA ARG A 113 -12.89 -7.77 -0.62
C ARG A 113 -11.96 -8.95 -0.38
N THR A 114 -12.50 -10.17 -0.41
CA THR A 114 -11.80 -11.40 -0.02
C THR A 114 -11.18 -12.11 -1.23
N ASN A 115 -10.23 -13.03 -0.96
CA ASN A 115 -9.61 -13.85 -1.99
C ASN A 115 -10.55 -14.96 -2.51
N HIS A 116 -10.01 -15.91 -3.27
CA HIS A 116 -10.74 -17.06 -3.79
C HIS A 116 -11.46 -17.88 -2.70
N TYR A 117 -10.84 -18.00 -1.54
CA TYR A 117 -11.36 -18.78 -0.40
C TYR A 117 -12.15 -17.95 0.60
N TRP A 118 -12.52 -16.72 0.23
CA TRP A 118 -13.28 -15.78 1.05
C TRP A 118 -12.58 -15.31 2.33
N PHE A 119 -11.24 -15.26 2.26
CA PHE A 119 -10.41 -14.71 3.32
C PHE A 119 -9.95 -13.29 2.99
N ASP A 120 -9.93 -12.45 4.00
CA ASP A 120 -9.34 -11.13 3.92
C ASP A 120 -7.81 -11.25 3.99
N LEU A 121 -7.15 -11.05 2.85
CA LEU A 121 -5.68 -11.13 2.76
C LEU A 121 -4.98 -10.09 3.64
N ASN A 122 -5.66 -8.98 3.93
CA ASN A 122 -5.16 -7.97 4.87
C ASN A 122 -5.33 -8.37 6.35
N ARG A 123 -5.70 -9.62 6.61
CA ARG A 123 -5.71 -10.24 7.95
C ARG A 123 -4.84 -11.49 8.02
N ASP A 124 -4.16 -11.83 6.93
CA ASP A 124 -3.40 -13.07 6.80
C ASP A 124 -1.87 -12.87 6.93
N VAL A 125 -1.39 -11.63 6.97
CA VAL A 125 0.05 -11.34 6.90
C VAL A 125 0.85 -12.00 8.02
N LEU A 126 0.32 -12.05 9.26
CA LEU A 126 0.97 -12.76 10.36
C LEU A 126 0.95 -14.29 10.17
N LEU A 127 -0.18 -14.81 9.71
CA LEU A 127 -0.38 -16.26 9.66
C LEU A 127 0.21 -16.86 8.37
N GLY A 128 0.18 -16.10 7.27
CA GLY A 128 0.73 -16.53 5.98
C GLY A 128 0.08 -17.82 5.46
N ILE A 129 -1.23 -17.99 5.68
CA ILE A 129 -1.95 -19.21 5.32
C ILE A 129 -2.19 -19.28 3.81
N HIS A 130 -2.52 -18.13 3.22
CA HIS A 130 -2.89 -18.06 1.81
C HIS A 130 -1.67 -17.93 0.89
N PRO A 131 -1.72 -18.52 -0.30
CA PRO A 131 -0.59 -18.50 -1.24
C PRO A 131 -0.21 -17.07 -1.66
N GLU A 132 -1.18 -16.17 -1.79
CA GLU A 132 -0.96 -14.76 -2.12
C GLU A 132 -0.11 -14.09 -1.04
N THR A 133 -0.46 -14.30 0.22
CA THR A 133 0.29 -13.75 1.36
C THR A 133 1.69 -14.34 1.45
N ARG A 134 1.83 -15.66 1.27
CA ARG A 134 3.16 -16.30 1.25
C ARG A 134 4.04 -15.74 0.13
N GLY A 135 3.46 -15.58 -1.07
CA GLY A 135 4.15 -14.98 -2.19
C GLY A 135 4.60 -13.54 -1.90
N LYS A 136 3.74 -12.76 -1.26
CA LYS A 136 4.05 -11.38 -0.83
C LYS A 136 5.19 -11.37 0.20
N ILE A 137 5.15 -12.25 1.19
CA ILE A 137 6.19 -12.37 2.22
C ILE A 137 7.52 -12.80 1.58
N ASP A 138 7.51 -13.82 0.73
CA ASP A 138 8.71 -14.27 0.01
C ASP A 138 9.28 -13.17 -0.89
N PHE A 139 8.43 -12.44 -1.58
CA PHE A 139 8.83 -11.29 -2.39
C PHE A 139 9.49 -10.22 -1.52
N HIS A 140 8.88 -9.87 -0.39
CA HIS A 140 9.42 -8.91 0.57
C HIS A 140 10.80 -9.36 1.06
N HIS A 141 10.94 -10.59 1.52
CA HIS A 141 12.21 -11.14 2.01
C HIS A 141 13.28 -11.28 0.91
N ASN A 142 12.88 -11.36 -0.34
CA ASN A 142 13.81 -11.37 -1.46
C ASN A 142 14.35 -9.99 -1.82
N TRP A 143 13.60 -8.94 -1.57
CA TRP A 143 13.95 -7.57 -1.95
C TRP A 143 14.30 -6.68 -0.77
N TYR A 144 13.71 -6.90 0.39
CA TYR A 144 13.81 -6.03 1.57
C TYR A 144 13.66 -4.55 1.23
N PRO A 145 12.49 -4.12 0.75
CA PRO A 145 12.30 -2.74 0.36
C PRO A 145 12.55 -1.77 1.52
N ASN A 146 13.12 -0.63 1.21
CA ASN A 146 13.31 0.46 2.18
C ASN A 146 11.98 1.15 2.51
N VAL A 147 11.05 1.15 1.56
CA VAL A 147 9.72 1.71 1.69
C VAL A 147 8.70 0.73 1.10
N THR A 148 7.66 0.45 1.86
CA THR A 148 6.50 -0.30 1.36
C THR A 148 5.25 0.55 1.50
N MET A 149 4.48 0.64 0.42
CA MET A 149 3.18 1.31 0.37
C MET A 149 2.10 0.26 0.13
N ASP A 150 1.02 0.34 0.89
CA ASP A 150 -0.17 -0.51 0.76
C ASP A 150 -1.36 0.37 0.40
N PHE A 151 -1.84 0.24 -0.84
CA PHE A 151 -2.86 1.10 -1.39
C PHE A 151 -4.25 0.51 -1.19
N HIS A 152 -5.05 1.25 -0.47
CA HIS A 152 -6.44 0.95 -0.16
C HIS A 152 -7.38 2.02 -0.71
N GLU A 153 -8.67 1.73 -0.68
CA GLU A 153 -9.73 2.68 -0.96
C GLU A 153 -10.69 2.75 0.23
N MET A 154 -11.18 3.93 0.50
CA MET A 154 -12.12 4.18 1.58
C MET A 154 -13.55 4.24 1.07
N GLY A 155 -14.52 4.14 1.99
CA GLY A 155 -15.92 4.27 1.63
C GLY A 155 -16.24 5.62 0.96
N THR A 156 -17.23 5.63 0.09
CA THR A 156 -17.62 6.76 -0.77
C THR A 156 -17.78 8.11 -0.03
N ASN A 157 -18.20 8.07 1.23
CA ASN A 157 -18.41 9.27 2.04
C ASN A 157 -17.22 9.62 2.95
N SER A 158 -16.09 8.96 2.78
CA SER A 158 -14.91 9.20 3.61
C SER A 158 -13.93 10.12 2.91
N THR A 159 -13.38 11.07 3.66
CA THR A 159 -12.22 11.84 3.19
C THR A 159 -10.95 11.04 3.31
N TYR A 160 -9.97 11.35 2.48
CA TYR A 160 -8.66 10.71 2.53
C TYR A 160 -7.99 10.94 3.89
N PHE A 161 -7.25 9.94 4.35
CA PHE A 161 -6.35 10.07 5.50
C PHE A 161 -5.03 9.38 5.20
N PHE A 162 -3.99 9.81 5.89
CA PHE A 162 -2.66 9.24 5.74
C PHE A 162 -1.96 9.09 7.08
N VAL A 163 -1.07 8.13 7.10
CA VAL A 163 -0.20 7.87 8.24
C VAL A 163 1.01 8.81 8.19
N PRO A 164 1.70 9.00 9.29
CA PRO A 164 1.58 8.31 10.57
C PRO A 164 0.87 9.18 11.61
N TRP A 165 -0.09 8.61 12.30
CA TRP A 165 -0.80 9.28 13.37
C TRP A 165 -1.03 8.38 14.59
N LYS A 166 -0.20 7.34 14.71
CA LYS A 166 -0.19 6.54 15.93
C LYS A 166 0.18 7.41 17.12
N THR A 167 -0.65 7.37 18.14
CA THR A 167 -0.28 7.94 19.42
C THR A 167 0.91 7.21 20.00
N HIS A 168 1.61 7.84 20.92
CA HIS A 168 2.73 7.18 21.61
C HIS A 168 2.35 5.84 22.23
N ALA A 169 1.13 5.71 22.75
CA ALA A 169 0.62 4.47 23.33
C ALA A 169 0.30 3.36 22.30
N ALA A 170 0.14 3.71 21.03
CA ALA A 170 -0.16 2.76 19.96
C ALA A 170 1.08 2.40 19.10
N LYS A 171 2.24 2.97 19.43
CA LYS A 171 3.49 2.65 18.74
C LYS A 171 3.98 1.28 19.16
N ASP A 172 4.36 0.49 18.18
CA ASP A 172 4.98 -0.81 18.44
C ASP A 172 6.38 -0.59 19.06
N PRO A 173 6.68 -1.22 20.20
CA PRO A 173 7.99 -1.05 20.85
C PRO A 173 9.14 -1.69 20.08
N VAL A 174 8.86 -2.55 19.11
CA VAL A 174 9.87 -3.20 18.26
C VAL A 174 10.32 -2.27 17.14
N ILE A 175 9.48 -1.32 16.73
CA ILE A 175 9.80 -0.37 15.67
C ILE A 175 10.55 0.83 16.26
N PRO A 176 11.73 1.18 15.73
CA PRO A 176 12.47 2.34 16.17
C PRO A 176 11.63 3.62 16.13
N GLN A 177 11.76 4.45 17.14
CA GLN A 177 11.03 5.72 17.25
C GLN A 177 11.28 6.64 16.05
N GLU A 178 12.50 6.60 15.52
CA GLU A 178 12.93 7.36 14.36
C GLU A 178 12.10 7.04 13.12
N ASN A 179 11.66 5.79 12.93
CA ASN A 179 10.80 5.42 11.81
C ASN A 179 9.49 6.19 11.83
N TYR A 180 8.86 6.34 12.99
CA TYR A 180 7.64 7.11 13.13
C TYR A 180 7.86 8.60 12.85
N GLU A 181 8.96 9.17 13.31
CA GLU A 181 9.30 10.58 13.12
C GLU A 181 9.64 10.89 11.66
N TYR A 182 10.43 10.04 11.02
CA TYR A 182 10.75 10.18 9.60
C TYR A 182 9.51 10.01 8.73
N PHE A 183 8.66 9.06 9.06
CA PHE A 183 7.45 8.81 8.30
C PHE A 183 6.51 10.02 8.36
N GLU A 184 6.29 10.57 9.55
CA GLU A 184 5.47 11.78 9.73
C GLU A 184 6.03 12.96 8.94
N ARG A 185 7.31 13.19 9.05
CA ARG A 185 7.95 14.35 8.41
C ARG A 185 8.04 14.22 6.90
N LEU A 186 8.44 13.07 6.37
CA LEU A 186 8.70 12.91 4.95
C LEU A 186 7.41 12.63 4.16
N PHE A 187 6.61 11.70 4.63
CA PHE A 187 5.42 11.29 3.90
C PHE A 187 4.22 12.18 4.22
N GLY A 188 4.02 12.55 5.48
CA GLY A 188 2.92 13.41 5.88
C GLY A 188 2.94 14.77 5.18
N GLU A 189 4.10 15.42 5.14
CA GLU A 189 4.27 16.70 4.43
C GLU A 189 4.07 16.56 2.92
N SER A 190 4.60 15.49 2.32
CA SER A 190 4.46 15.24 0.88
C SER A 190 3.01 14.94 0.49
N PHE A 191 2.31 14.14 1.29
CA PHE A 191 0.90 13.82 1.04
C PHE A 191 0.00 15.04 1.21
N ALA A 192 0.20 15.82 2.27
CA ALA A 192 -0.55 17.06 2.49
C ALA A 192 -0.36 18.01 1.31
N LYS A 193 0.88 18.25 0.89
CA LYS A 193 1.18 19.09 -0.27
C LYS A 193 0.49 18.60 -1.55
N GLY A 194 0.61 17.30 -1.86
CA GLY A 194 -0.01 16.74 -3.08
C GLY A 194 -1.54 16.82 -3.06
N LEU A 195 -2.17 16.62 -1.90
CA LEU A 195 -3.61 16.73 -1.76
C LEU A 195 -4.10 18.17 -1.83
N ASP A 196 -3.36 19.12 -1.25
CA ASP A 196 -3.64 20.55 -1.35
C ASP A 196 -3.56 21.02 -2.81
N GLU A 197 -2.58 20.57 -3.57
CA GLU A 197 -2.41 20.92 -4.98
C GLU A 197 -3.60 20.50 -5.86
N ILE A 198 -4.23 19.37 -5.56
CA ILE A 198 -5.41 18.88 -6.29
C ILE A 198 -6.74 19.30 -5.62
N GLY A 199 -6.70 20.00 -4.50
CA GLY A 199 -7.87 20.44 -3.75
C GLY A 199 -8.65 19.28 -3.11
N SER A 200 -8.00 18.17 -2.82
CA SER A 200 -8.62 17.02 -2.16
C SER A 200 -8.65 17.21 -0.66
N MET A 201 -9.79 16.92 -0.05
CA MET A 201 -9.93 16.94 1.41
C MET A 201 -9.22 15.73 2.02
N TYR A 202 -8.52 15.98 3.12
CA TYR A 202 -7.85 14.94 3.90
C TYR A 202 -7.87 15.28 5.38
N PHE A 203 -7.54 14.31 6.21
CA PHE A 203 -7.28 14.53 7.63
C PHE A 203 -6.11 13.67 8.11
N SER A 204 -5.54 14.05 9.21
CA SER A 204 -4.49 13.31 9.91
C SER A 204 -4.93 13.04 11.36
N LYS A 205 -4.07 13.30 12.32
CA LYS A 205 -4.26 13.03 13.76
C LYS A 205 -5.59 13.52 14.37
N GLU A 206 -6.19 14.54 13.79
CA GLU A 206 -7.33 15.27 14.36
C GLU A 206 -8.64 14.49 14.28
N ALA A 207 -8.81 13.71 13.24
CA ALA A 207 -10.09 13.09 12.92
C ALA A 207 -10.28 11.73 13.57
N PHE A 208 -9.18 11.03 13.87
CA PHE A 208 -9.24 9.82 14.65
C PHE A 208 -8.88 10.09 16.08
N ASP A 209 -9.70 9.57 16.96
CA ASP A 209 -9.37 9.57 18.37
C ASP A 209 -7.95 9.00 18.54
N LYS A 210 -7.16 9.68 19.35
CA LYS A 210 -5.80 9.26 19.72
C LYS A 210 -5.73 7.85 20.27
N THR A 211 -6.87 7.24 20.54
CA THR A 211 -7.01 5.87 21.05
C THR A 211 -7.35 4.84 19.99
N TYR A 212 -7.49 5.20 18.71
CA TYR A 212 -7.79 4.22 17.67
C TYR A 212 -6.54 3.42 17.26
N PRO A 213 -6.22 2.34 17.98
CA PRO A 213 -4.99 1.59 17.76
C PRO A 213 -5.10 0.63 16.56
N GLY A 214 -6.35 0.42 16.07
CA GLY A 214 -6.64 -0.74 15.27
C GLY A 214 -6.29 -0.65 13.80
N TYR A 215 -6.10 0.55 13.27
CA TYR A 215 -5.96 0.66 11.83
C TYR A 215 -4.54 0.44 11.33
N HIS A 216 -3.54 0.55 12.19
CA HIS A 216 -2.13 0.50 11.78
C HIS A 216 -1.25 -0.40 12.61
N SER A 217 -1.79 -1.26 13.43
CA SER A 217 -1.08 -2.47 13.83
C SER A 217 -1.10 -3.46 12.66
N SER A 218 -0.71 -2.99 11.50
CA SER A 218 -0.56 -3.88 10.37
C SER A 218 0.79 -4.58 10.46
N TYR A 219 0.82 -5.79 10.07
CA TYR A 219 2.02 -6.61 9.99
C TYR A 219 3.10 -6.02 9.09
N GLY A 220 2.73 -5.09 8.22
CA GLY A 220 3.66 -4.25 7.49
C GLY A 220 4.61 -3.51 8.42
N ASP A 221 4.18 -3.22 9.64
CA ASP A 221 5.02 -2.62 10.67
C ASP A 221 6.03 -3.62 11.26
N LEU A 222 5.83 -4.92 11.05
CA LEU A 222 6.66 -5.99 11.63
C LEU A 222 7.51 -6.74 10.59
N MET A 223 7.29 -6.50 9.31
CA MET A 223 8.10 -7.04 8.21
C MET A 223 9.28 -6.15 7.89
#